data_cc924243ed2038b3fff24cc23941c473
#
_entry.id   cc924243ed2038b3fff24cc23941c473
#
_cell.length_a   1.000
_cell.length_b   1.000
_cell.length_c   1.000
_cell.angle_alpha   90.00
_cell.angle_beta   90.00
_cell.angle_gamma   90.00
#
_symmetry.space_group_name_H-M   'P 1'
#
loop_
_entity.id
_entity.type
_entity.pdbx_description
1 polymer ?
#
loop_
_entity_poly.entity_id
_entity_poly.type
_entity_poly.pdbx_seq_one_letter_code
_entity_poly.pdbx_strand_id
1 'polypeptide(L)'
;GECRESGQQEIFERNNLEMMDRQIKIVADEAIPFLKGVFEPYAEVVYRPGIKICRADLMDADALIIRTRTRCDENLLEGTRVRFIATATIGDDHIDFPYCDSRGIIVRNAPGCNAGGVTEYVFSALFGLASRRAISLQGATLGIVGVGHVGSMVERMGLALGFKVLKCDPP
;
A
#
# COMPACT_ATOMS: atom_id res chain seq x y z
N GLY A 1 39.47 0.18 19.89
CA GLY A 1 38.33 0.37 18.95
C GLY A 1 37.91 -0.94 18.28
N GLU A 2 38.88 -1.83 17.97
CA GLU A 2 38.64 -3.02 17.12
C GLU A 2 37.86 -4.17 17.76
N CYS A 3 37.79 -4.27 19.09
CA CYS A 3 37.10 -5.37 19.77
C CYS A 3 35.54 -5.19 19.90
N ARG A 4 34.99 -3.98 19.60
CA ARG A 4 33.55 -3.74 19.63
C ARG A 4 32.89 -3.93 18.28
N GLU A 5 33.63 -3.73 17.19
CA GLU A 5 33.10 -3.90 15.82
C GLU A 5 32.95 -5.39 15.46
N SER A 6 33.87 -6.25 15.89
CA SER A 6 33.83 -7.69 15.63
C SER A 6 32.59 -8.35 16.30
N GLY A 7 32.23 -7.95 17.52
CA GLY A 7 31.08 -8.51 18.23
C GLY A 7 29.72 -8.13 17.61
N GLN A 8 29.62 -6.93 17.06
CA GLN A 8 28.40 -6.51 16.37
C GLN A 8 28.25 -7.21 15.01
N GLN A 9 29.34 -7.46 14.32
CA GLN A 9 29.35 -8.16 13.05
C GLN A 9 29.01 -9.64 13.21
N GLU A 10 29.53 -10.31 14.23
CA GLU A 10 29.19 -11.68 14.56
C GLU A 10 27.71 -11.85 14.99
N ILE A 11 27.16 -10.89 15.72
CA ILE A 11 25.75 -10.87 16.12
C ILE A 11 24.87 -10.65 14.89
N PHE A 12 25.25 -9.78 13.98
CA PHE A 12 24.55 -9.51 12.73
C PHE A 12 24.57 -10.73 11.79
N GLU A 13 25.71 -11.39 11.64
CA GLU A 13 25.86 -12.59 10.83
C GLU A 13 25.10 -13.79 11.43
N ARG A 14 25.14 -13.96 12.75
CA ARG A 14 24.38 -15.02 13.45
C ARG A 14 22.88 -14.79 13.34
N ASN A 15 22.42 -13.56 13.50
CA ASN A 15 20.99 -13.21 13.31
C ASN A 15 20.55 -13.43 11.86
N ASN A 16 21.42 -13.18 10.87
CA ASN A 16 21.13 -13.46 9.47
C ASN A 16 21.11 -14.97 9.16
N LEU A 17 22.00 -15.77 9.76
CA LEU A 17 22.02 -17.21 9.63
C LEU A 17 20.77 -17.86 10.28
N GLU A 18 20.35 -17.40 11.46
CA GLU A 18 19.11 -17.85 12.09
C GLU A 18 17.86 -17.44 11.31
N MET A 19 17.92 -16.33 10.56
CA MET A 19 16.83 -15.93 9.65
C MET A 19 16.78 -16.75 8.36
N MET A 20 17.89 -17.29 7.89
CA MET A 20 17.94 -18.10 6.65
C MET A 20 17.35 -19.52 6.83
N ASP A 21 17.28 -20.03 8.05
CA ASP A 21 16.79 -21.40 8.33
C ASP A 21 15.33 -21.44 8.83
N ARG A 22 14.69 -20.26 8.97
CA ARG A 22 13.33 -20.15 9.48
C ARG A 22 12.37 -19.67 8.41
N GLN A 23 11.23 -20.34 8.30
CA GLN A 23 10.15 -19.91 7.43
C GLN A 23 9.60 -18.53 7.87
N ILE A 24 9.56 -17.60 6.93
CA ILE A 24 8.95 -16.26 7.15
C ILE A 24 7.46 -16.44 7.44
N LYS A 25 6.95 -15.72 8.44
CA LYS A 25 5.52 -15.71 8.76
C LYS A 25 4.91 -14.35 8.45
N ILE A 26 3.84 -14.38 7.68
CA ILE A 26 3.10 -13.19 7.25
C ILE A 26 1.67 -13.27 7.81
N VAL A 27 1.22 -12.19 8.45
CA VAL A 27 -0.20 -12.00 8.78
C VAL A 27 -0.80 -11.06 7.74
N ALA A 28 -1.92 -11.46 7.13
CA ALA A 28 -2.52 -10.70 6.03
C ALA A 28 -4.04 -10.50 6.22
N ASP A 29 -4.53 -9.32 5.84
CA ASP A 29 -5.98 -9.06 5.75
C ASP A 29 -6.59 -9.95 4.64
N GLU A 30 -7.49 -10.86 5.04
CA GLU A 30 -8.14 -11.83 4.15
C GLU A 30 -8.96 -11.19 3.01
N ALA A 31 -9.33 -9.94 3.17
CA ALA A 31 -10.14 -9.22 2.19
C ALA A 31 -9.30 -8.47 1.14
N ILE A 32 -7.98 -8.71 1.07
CA ILE A 32 -7.14 -8.23 -0.03
C ILE A 32 -7.36 -9.14 -1.24
N PRO A 33 -7.89 -8.61 -2.36
CA PRO A 33 -8.14 -9.42 -3.54
C PRO A 33 -6.85 -10.02 -4.11
N PHE A 34 -6.92 -11.25 -4.60
CA PHE A 34 -5.84 -11.95 -5.32
C PHE A 34 -4.54 -12.15 -4.52
N LEU A 35 -4.56 -11.95 -3.19
CA LEU A 35 -3.37 -12.15 -2.35
C LEU A 35 -3.08 -13.63 -2.10
N LYS A 36 -4.12 -14.47 -1.99
CA LYS A 36 -3.98 -15.91 -1.74
C LYS A 36 -3.21 -16.59 -2.87
N GLY A 37 -2.22 -17.38 -2.51
CA GLY A 37 -1.33 -18.09 -3.45
C GLY A 37 -0.08 -17.29 -3.87
N VAL A 38 0.03 -16.02 -3.46
CA VAL A 38 1.18 -15.17 -3.84
C VAL A 38 2.40 -15.44 -2.97
N PHE A 39 2.22 -15.50 -1.67
CA PHE A 39 3.33 -15.63 -0.71
C PHE A 39 3.49 -17.03 -0.12
N GLU A 40 2.48 -17.88 -0.20
CA GLU A 40 2.51 -19.24 0.35
C GLU A 40 3.66 -20.11 -0.19
N PRO A 41 4.17 -19.93 -1.43
CA PRO A 41 5.37 -20.65 -1.88
C PRO A 41 6.65 -20.29 -1.11
N TYR A 42 6.66 -19.14 -0.40
CA TYR A 42 7.85 -18.56 0.22
C TYR A 42 7.72 -18.34 1.73
N ALA A 43 6.49 -18.32 2.25
CA ALA A 43 6.20 -17.97 3.63
C ALA A 43 4.98 -18.70 4.18
N GLU A 44 4.90 -18.84 5.50
CA GLU A 44 3.66 -19.17 6.18
C GLU A 44 2.74 -17.92 6.17
N VAL A 45 1.54 -18.03 5.59
CA VAL A 45 0.60 -16.91 5.53
C VAL A 45 -0.63 -17.20 6.37
N VAL A 46 -0.88 -16.35 7.36
CA VAL A 46 -2.06 -16.41 8.22
C VAL A 46 -3.02 -15.30 7.83
N TYR A 47 -4.20 -15.66 7.33
CA TYR A 47 -5.24 -14.71 6.95
C TYR A 47 -6.17 -14.42 8.11
N ARG A 48 -6.46 -13.12 8.32
CA ARG A 48 -7.38 -12.62 9.35
C ARG A 48 -8.27 -11.52 8.78
N PRO A 49 -9.50 -11.36 9.27
CA PRO A 49 -10.25 -10.13 9.01
C PRO A 49 -9.47 -8.92 9.52
N GLY A 50 -9.22 -7.91 8.68
CA GLY A 50 -8.36 -6.78 9.04
C GLY A 50 -8.72 -6.09 10.36
N ILE A 51 -10.03 -5.97 10.66
CA ILE A 51 -10.52 -5.38 11.91
C ILE A 51 -10.25 -6.27 13.15
N LYS A 52 -9.94 -7.55 12.95
CA LYS A 52 -9.70 -8.52 14.04
C LYS A 52 -8.22 -8.82 14.25
N ILE A 53 -7.33 -8.29 13.40
CA ILE A 53 -5.89 -8.45 13.61
C ILE A 53 -5.53 -7.79 14.92
N CYS A 54 -4.91 -8.55 15.82
CA CYS A 54 -4.51 -8.11 17.14
C CYS A 54 -3.04 -8.44 17.41
N ARG A 55 -2.50 -7.88 18.49
CA ARG A 55 -1.09 -8.08 18.87
C ARG A 55 -0.72 -9.57 18.99
N ALA A 56 -1.63 -10.39 19.51
CA ALA A 56 -1.37 -11.82 19.70
C ALA A 56 -1.10 -12.54 18.36
N ASP A 57 -1.74 -12.12 17.26
CA ASP A 57 -1.50 -12.67 15.94
C ASP A 57 -0.11 -12.31 15.38
N LEU A 58 0.52 -11.25 15.93
CA LEU A 58 1.74 -10.66 15.41
C LEU A 58 3.00 -11.00 16.22
N MET A 59 2.88 -11.70 17.34
CA MET A 59 4.00 -11.98 18.24
C MET A 59 5.15 -12.71 17.55
N ASP A 60 4.84 -13.61 16.65
CA ASP A 60 5.79 -14.42 15.87
C ASP A 60 5.78 -14.11 14.37
N ALA A 61 5.03 -13.10 13.94
CA ALA A 61 4.97 -12.67 12.54
C ALA A 61 6.15 -11.74 12.18
N ASP A 62 6.69 -11.92 10.99
CA ASP A 62 7.78 -11.09 10.43
C ASP A 62 7.23 -9.94 9.61
N ALA A 63 6.10 -10.15 8.95
CA ALA A 63 5.45 -9.15 8.10
C ALA A 63 3.94 -9.08 8.32
N LEU A 64 3.39 -7.90 8.05
CA LEU A 64 1.98 -7.61 8.15
C LEU A 64 1.50 -6.98 6.84
N ILE A 65 0.48 -7.57 6.20
CA ILE A 65 -0.10 -7.04 4.95
C ILE A 65 -1.55 -6.65 5.22
N ILE A 66 -1.85 -5.38 5.11
CA ILE A 66 -3.10 -4.78 5.57
C ILE A 66 -3.81 -3.93 4.53
N ARG A 67 -4.99 -3.48 4.92
CA ARG A 67 -5.73 -2.36 4.33
C ARG A 67 -6.08 -1.36 5.44
N THR A 68 -6.82 -0.32 5.09
CA THR A 68 -7.20 0.80 5.99
C THR A 68 -7.97 0.40 7.27
N ARG A 69 -8.41 -0.85 7.40
CA ARG A 69 -9.17 -1.34 8.56
C ARG A 69 -8.31 -1.73 9.75
N THR A 70 -7.01 -1.87 9.57
CA THR A 70 -6.06 -2.25 10.62
C THR A 70 -5.24 -1.03 10.99
N ARG A 71 -5.41 -0.54 12.21
CA ARG A 71 -4.58 0.56 12.71
C ARG A 71 -3.26 0.00 13.22
N CYS A 72 -2.16 0.47 12.63
CA CYS A 72 -0.80 0.09 13.01
C CYS A 72 -0.18 1.18 13.88
N ASP A 73 -0.29 1.02 15.17
CA ASP A 73 0.27 1.90 16.19
C ASP A 73 1.00 1.08 17.27
N GLU A 74 1.52 1.75 18.29
CA GLU A 74 2.19 1.12 19.43
C GLU A 74 1.32 0.02 20.08
N ASN A 75 0.00 0.24 20.19
CA ASN A 75 -0.88 -0.76 20.81
C ASN A 75 -0.89 -2.08 20.07
N LEU A 76 -0.81 -2.05 18.73
CA LEU A 76 -0.79 -3.26 17.91
C LEU A 76 0.61 -3.87 17.83
N LEU A 77 1.65 -3.03 17.70
CA LEU A 77 2.99 -3.46 17.26
C LEU A 77 3.99 -3.65 18.41
N GLU A 78 3.71 -3.11 19.62
CA GLU A 78 4.64 -3.20 20.75
C GLU A 78 4.88 -4.66 21.17
N GLY A 79 6.17 -5.02 21.31
CA GLY A 79 6.60 -6.36 21.68
C GLY A 79 6.46 -7.41 20.57
N THR A 80 5.95 -7.05 19.39
CA THR A 80 5.86 -7.97 18.24
C THR A 80 7.20 -8.06 17.49
N ARG A 81 7.32 -9.07 16.65
CA ARG A 81 8.51 -9.29 15.83
C ARG A 81 8.38 -8.69 14.42
N VAL A 82 7.27 -8.02 14.11
CA VAL A 82 7.01 -7.42 12.80
C VAL A 82 8.12 -6.43 12.43
N ARG A 83 8.70 -6.59 11.25
CA ARG A 83 9.73 -5.72 10.67
C ARG A 83 9.32 -5.11 9.35
N PHE A 84 8.22 -5.59 8.77
CA PHE A 84 7.73 -5.09 7.51
C PHE A 84 6.22 -4.97 7.53
N ILE A 85 5.71 -3.83 7.08
CA ILE A 85 4.28 -3.57 6.90
C ILE A 85 4.05 -3.15 5.46
N ALA A 86 3.13 -3.83 4.77
CA ALA A 86 2.62 -3.41 3.48
C ALA A 86 1.14 -3.08 3.58
N THR A 87 0.74 -1.91 3.11
CA THR A 87 -0.68 -1.60 2.94
C THR A 87 -1.08 -1.69 1.46
N ALA A 88 -2.10 -2.51 1.18
CA ALA A 88 -2.67 -2.66 -0.16
C ALA A 88 -3.61 -1.49 -0.52
N THR A 89 -3.36 -0.31 0.06
CA THR A 89 -4.11 0.93 -0.16
C THR A 89 -3.16 2.09 -0.42
N ILE A 90 -3.67 3.16 -1.00
CA ILE A 90 -2.88 4.37 -1.28
C ILE A 90 -2.71 5.18 0.00
N GLY A 91 -3.82 5.39 0.75
CA GLY A 91 -3.78 6.09 2.02
C GLY A 91 -3.11 5.26 3.11
N ASP A 92 -2.38 5.91 3.98
CA ASP A 92 -1.55 5.34 5.04
C ASP A 92 -1.75 6.00 6.40
N ASP A 93 -2.79 6.84 6.55
CA ASP A 93 -3.19 7.54 7.77
C ASP A 93 -3.56 6.62 8.94
N HIS A 94 -3.73 5.33 8.69
CA HIS A 94 -3.92 4.27 9.68
C HIS A 94 -2.60 3.71 10.23
N ILE A 95 -1.45 4.20 9.76
CA ILE A 95 -0.11 3.75 10.16
C ILE A 95 0.61 4.87 10.91
N ASP A 96 1.10 4.57 12.10
CA ASP A 96 1.95 5.46 12.90
C ASP A 96 3.41 5.35 12.41
N PHE A 97 3.76 6.19 11.43
CA PHE A 97 5.12 6.22 10.87
C PHE A 97 6.19 6.54 11.91
N PRO A 98 6.04 7.57 12.77
CA PRO A 98 7.02 7.85 13.82
C PRO A 98 7.31 6.64 14.71
N TYR A 99 6.27 5.90 15.10
CA TYR A 99 6.45 4.69 15.87
C TYR A 99 7.16 3.59 15.06
N CYS A 100 6.73 3.34 13.83
CA CYS A 100 7.36 2.35 12.94
C CYS A 100 8.84 2.64 12.74
N ASP A 101 9.20 3.90 12.46
CA ASP A 101 10.59 4.33 12.28
C ASP A 101 11.43 4.12 13.54
N SER A 102 10.88 4.45 14.72
CA SER A 102 11.58 4.25 15.99
C SER A 102 11.89 2.77 16.30
N ARG A 103 11.09 1.86 15.73
CA ARG A 103 11.23 0.40 15.86
C ARG A 103 12.00 -0.24 14.70
N GLY A 104 12.39 0.54 13.69
CA GLY A 104 13.03 0.03 12.47
C GLY A 104 12.09 -0.83 11.61
N ILE A 105 10.77 -0.60 11.70
CA ILE A 105 9.75 -1.29 10.88
C ILE A 105 9.67 -0.58 9.53
N ILE A 106 9.92 -1.33 8.47
CA ILE A 106 9.81 -0.81 7.10
C ILE A 106 8.35 -0.81 6.67
N VAL A 107 7.84 0.36 6.28
CA VAL A 107 6.47 0.50 5.76
C VAL A 107 6.51 0.72 4.24
N ARG A 108 5.60 0.07 3.52
CA ARG A 108 5.36 0.27 2.08
C ARG A 108 3.88 0.40 1.80
N ASN A 109 3.51 1.38 1.01
CA ASN A 109 2.17 1.57 0.44
C ASN A 109 2.23 1.36 -1.09
N ALA A 110 1.07 1.43 -1.75
CA ALA A 110 0.95 1.21 -3.18
C ALA A 110 0.41 2.49 -3.89
N PRO A 111 1.20 3.59 -3.93
CA PRO A 111 0.73 4.84 -4.50
C PRO A 111 0.41 4.67 -5.99
N GLY A 112 -0.77 5.16 -6.39
CA GLY A 112 -1.21 5.08 -7.79
C GLY A 112 -1.68 3.71 -8.28
N CYS A 113 -1.70 2.67 -7.45
CA CYS A 113 -2.07 1.31 -7.89
C CYS A 113 -3.47 1.22 -8.50
N ASN A 114 -4.40 2.07 -8.09
CA ASN A 114 -5.77 2.12 -8.62
C ASN A 114 -5.98 3.25 -9.64
N ALA A 115 -4.96 4.03 -9.98
CA ALA A 115 -5.13 5.22 -10.84
C ALA A 115 -5.70 4.88 -12.21
N GLY A 116 -5.33 3.72 -12.79
CA GLY A 116 -5.89 3.21 -14.04
C GLY A 116 -7.39 2.98 -13.95
N GLY A 117 -7.83 2.19 -12.96
CA GLY A 117 -9.24 1.87 -12.76
C GLY A 117 -10.10 3.11 -12.47
N VAL A 118 -9.58 4.07 -11.70
CA VAL A 118 -10.28 5.35 -11.45
C VAL A 118 -10.38 6.16 -12.75
N THR A 119 -9.34 6.21 -13.56
CA THR A 119 -9.35 6.90 -14.85
C THR A 119 -10.39 6.29 -15.79
N GLU A 120 -10.43 4.97 -15.91
CA GLU A 120 -11.45 4.25 -16.70
C GLU A 120 -12.87 4.55 -16.22
N TYR A 121 -13.08 4.56 -14.90
CA TYR A 121 -14.37 4.92 -14.33
C TYR A 121 -14.78 6.34 -14.69
N VAL A 122 -13.88 7.33 -14.59
CA VAL A 122 -14.15 8.73 -14.95
C VAL A 122 -14.63 8.85 -16.40
N PHE A 123 -13.91 8.25 -17.35
CA PHE A 123 -14.29 8.35 -18.75
C PHE A 123 -15.53 7.52 -19.08
N SER A 124 -15.71 6.36 -18.48
CA SER A 124 -16.93 5.57 -18.63
C SER A 124 -18.17 6.35 -18.15
N ALA A 125 -18.06 7.04 -17.02
CA ALA A 125 -19.12 7.89 -16.49
C ALA A 125 -19.41 9.09 -17.41
N LEU A 126 -18.37 9.78 -17.89
CA LEU A 126 -18.50 10.91 -18.82
C LEU A 126 -19.17 10.49 -20.13
N PHE A 127 -18.73 9.41 -20.76
CA PHE A 127 -19.34 8.91 -22.00
C PHE A 127 -20.76 8.40 -21.78
N GLY A 128 -21.02 7.71 -20.66
CA GLY A 128 -22.37 7.28 -20.31
C GLY A 128 -23.34 8.43 -20.11
N LEU A 129 -22.89 9.53 -19.48
CA LEU A 129 -23.68 10.74 -19.30
C LEU A 129 -23.92 11.46 -20.63
N ALA A 130 -22.87 11.61 -21.44
CA ALA A 130 -22.95 12.26 -22.75
C ALA A 130 -23.93 11.53 -23.68
N SER A 131 -23.85 10.19 -23.72
CA SER A 131 -24.78 9.36 -24.51
C SER A 131 -26.24 9.56 -24.08
N ARG A 132 -26.52 9.53 -22.76
CA ARG A 132 -27.87 9.72 -22.22
C ARG A 132 -28.45 11.11 -22.51
N ARG A 133 -27.61 12.12 -22.62
CA ARG A 133 -28.01 13.53 -22.85
C ARG A 133 -27.83 13.99 -24.28
N ALA A 134 -27.38 13.12 -25.18
CA ALA A 134 -27.05 13.43 -26.57
C ALA A 134 -26.08 14.63 -26.68
N ILE A 135 -25.05 14.70 -25.82
CA ILE A 135 -24.05 15.77 -25.79
C ILE A 135 -22.77 15.24 -26.42
N SER A 136 -22.14 16.04 -27.32
CA SER A 136 -20.81 15.77 -27.82
C SER A 136 -19.76 16.19 -26.78
N LEU A 137 -18.81 15.32 -26.51
CA LEU A 137 -17.66 15.61 -25.65
C LEU A 137 -16.43 16.10 -26.42
N GLN A 138 -16.46 16.04 -27.75
CA GLN A 138 -15.35 16.49 -28.58
C GLN A 138 -15.09 18.00 -28.45
N GLY A 139 -13.88 18.37 -28.05
CA GLY A 139 -13.51 19.76 -27.80
C GLY A 139 -14.09 20.36 -26.52
N ALA A 140 -14.81 19.56 -25.73
CA ALA A 140 -15.30 19.97 -24.41
C ALA A 140 -14.14 20.29 -23.45
N THR A 141 -14.39 21.12 -22.46
CA THR A 141 -13.40 21.46 -21.44
C THR A 141 -13.54 20.53 -20.24
N LEU A 142 -12.44 19.89 -19.87
CA LEU A 142 -12.32 19.04 -18.70
C LEU A 142 -11.47 19.77 -17.64
N GLY A 143 -12.10 20.09 -16.50
CA GLY A 143 -11.40 20.65 -15.35
C GLY A 143 -10.90 19.53 -14.42
N ILE A 144 -9.63 19.57 -14.02
CA ILE A 144 -9.00 18.62 -13.11
C ILE A 144 -8.46 19.36 -11.90
N VAL A 145 -8.93 18.99 -10.72
CA VAL A 145 -8.43 19.49 -9.43
C VAL A 145 -7.66 18.36 -8.77
N GLY A 146 -6.36 18.59 -8.53
CA GLY A 146 -5.42 17.56 -8.08
C GLY A 146 -4.79 16.80 -9.27
N VAL A 147 -3.49 17.04 -9.54
CA VAL A 147 -2.76 16.44 -10.68
C VAL A 147 -1.74 15.40 -10.22
N GLY A 148 -2.07 14.64 -9.16
CA GLY A 148 -1.31 13.48 -8.70
C GLY A 148 -1.45 12.27 -9.65
N HIS A 149 -1.31 11.06 -9.13
CA HIS A 149 -1.35 9.82 -9.95
C HIS A 149 -2.60 9.69 -10.82
N VAL A 150 -3.78 9.92 -10.24
CA VAL A 150 -5.07 9.83 -10.96
C VAL A 150 -5.24 11.00 -11.92
N GLY A 151 -5.08 12.24 -11.42
CA GLY A 151 -5.29 13.44 -12.23
C GLY A 151 -4.39 13.50 -13.44
N SER A 152 -3.13 13.09 -13.34
CA SER A 152 -2.20 13.01 -14.48
C SER A 152 -2.61 11.96 -15.51
N MET A 153 -3.21 10.84 -15.10
CA MET A 153 -3.73 9.85 -16.04
C MET A 153 -5.00 10.35 -16.74
N VAL A 154 -5.90 10.99 -15.98
CA VAL A 154 -7.11 11.62 -16.52
C VAL A 154 -6.75 12.74 -17.49
N GLU A 155 -5.75 13.58 -17.21
CA GLU A 155 -5.23 14.59 -18.13
C GLU A 155 -4.77 13.96 -19.45
N ARG A 156 -3.87 12.97 -19.39
CA ARG A 156 -3.33 12.31 -20.58
C ARG A 156 -4.43 11.71 -21.45
N MET A 157 -5.37 11.00 -20.84
CA MET A 157 -6.49 10.39 -21.57
C MET A 157 -7.45 11.46 -22.11
N GLY A 158 -7.75 12.51 -21.34
CA GLY A 158 -8.58 13.63 -21.78
C GLY A 158 -8.02 14.32 -23.02
N LEU A 159 -6.72 14.64 -23.01
CA LEU A 159 -6.04 15.22 -24.17
C LEU A 159 -6.08 14.30 -25.39
N ALA A 160 -5.83 12.99 -25.22
CA ALA A 160 -5.89 12.00 -26.28
C ALA A 160 -7.29 11.85 -26.89
N LEU A 161 -8.34 12.08 -26.09
CA LEU A 161 -9.74 12.05 -26.52
C LEU A 161 -10.24 13.40 -27.08
N GLY A 162 -9.37 14.41 -27.14
CA GLY A 162 -9.68 15.70 -27.76
C GLY A 162 -10.36 16.71 -26.82
N PHE A 163 -10.29 16.51 -25.50
CA PHE A 163 -10.73 17.51 -24.52
C PHE A 163 -9.74 18.68 -24.45
N LYS A 164 -10.25 19.87 -24.12
CA LYS A 164 -9.44 20.97 -23.59
C LYS A 164 -9.29 20.75 -22.08
N VAL A 165 -8.06 20.57 -21.60
CA VAL A 165 -7.83 20.28 -20.17
C VAL A 165 -7.41 21.54 -19.44
N LEU A 166 -8.10 21.86 -18.35
CA LEU A 166 -7.72 22.87 -17.37
C LEU A 166 -7.31 22.18 -16.07
N LYS A 167 -6.17 22.59 -15.50
CA LYS A 167 -5.62 21.97 -14.30
C LYS A 167 -5.54 22.96 -13.15
N CYS A 168 -5.86 22.48 -11.97
CA CYS A 168 -5.59 23.14 -10.70
C CYS A 168 -4.98 22.08 -9.75
N ASP A 169 -3.74 22.31 -9.33
CA ASP A 169 -3.05 21.44 -8.38
C ASP A 169 -2.69 22.31 -7.17
N PRO A 170 -3.53 22.32 -6.13
CA PRO A 170 -3.23 23.08 -4.92
C PRO A 170 -2.00 22.47 -4.24
N PRO A 171 -1.18 23.29 -3.52
CA PRO A 171 0.01 22.84 -2.82
C PRO A 171 -0.28 21.86 -1.69
#